data_2cda9d4ed4301cbf88bab2c1fdcb6f44
#
_entry.id   2cda9d4ed4301cbf88bab2c1fdcb6f44
#
_cell.length_a   1.000
_cell.length_b   1.000
_cell.length_c   1.000
_cell.angle_alpha   90.00
_cell.angle_beta   90.00
_cell.angle_gamma   90.00
#
_symmetry.space_group_name_H-M   'P 1'
#
loop_
_entity.id
_entity.type
_entity.pdbx_description
1 polymer ?
#
loop_
_entity_poly.entity_id
_entity_poly.type
_entity_poly.pdbx_seq_one_letter_code
_entity_poly.pdbx_strand_id
1 'polypeptide(L)'
;DNYNIYQRKTFGKDWSESKVIDRIVKSQKYDAHRTSVFDCTLLELDKHTSELGNLSVMENRHSIPFDIRRTYYLYDIPGGESRGAHAHKKLQQFIVSVGGSFDITLDDGLNKRTFTLSRPYYGLLIPPGIWRDLVNFSAGATCLVLASEHYDADDYIRNYDEYVKFKTSIV
;
A
#
# COMPACT_ATOMS: atom_id res chain seq x y z
N ASP A 1 13.98 -16.44 1.66
CA ASP A 1 13.38 -15.12 1.45
C ASP A 1 12.23 -14.93 2.45
N ASN A 2 12.42 -14.00 3.40
CA ASN A 2 11.49 -13.79 4.52
C ASN A 2 10.09 -13.37 4.06
N TYR A 3 9.97 -12.71 2.91
CA TYR A 3 8.69 -12.31 2.34
C TYR A 3 7.87 -13.53 1.89
N ASN A 4 8.49 -14.45 1.17
CA ASN A 4 7.84 -15.69 0.74
C ASN A 4 7.41 -16.56 1.92
N ILE A 5 8.20 -16.58 3.00
CA ILE A 5 7.85 -17.29 4.24
C ILE A 5 6.63 -16.64 4.90
N TYR A 6 6.56 -15.31 4.94
CA TYR A 6 5.42 -14.57 5.49
C TYR A 6 4.15 -14.84 4.69
N GLN A 7 4.20 -14.76 3.37
CA GLN A 7 3.05 -15.05 2.50
C GLN A 7 2.55 -16.49 2.65
N ARG A 8 3.46 -17.47 2.68
CA ARG A 8 3.11 -18.88 2.91
C ARG A 8 2.45 -19.12 4.28
N LYS A 9 2.90 -18.42 5.32
CA LYS A 9 2.28 -18.49 6.66
C LYS A 9 0.91 -17.85 6.69
N THR A 10 0.71 -16.75 5.99
CA THR A 10 -0.53 -15.97 5.99
C THR A 10 -1.63 -16.61 5.13
N PHE A 11 -1.26 -17.17 3.96
CA PHE A 11 -2.22 -17.66 2.96
C PHE A 11 -2.20 -19.18 2.74
N GLY A 12 -1.31 -19.92 3.41
CA GLY A 12 -1.21 -21.38 3.31
C GLY A 12 -0.37 -21.86 2.12
N LYS A 13 -0.26 -23.22 2.00
CA LYS A 13 0.61 -23.87 1.01
C LYS A 13 0.14 -23.71 -0.44
N ASP A 14 -1.16 -23.48 -0.63
CA ASP A 14 -1.79 -23.31 -1.96
C ASP A 14 -1.94 -21.86 -2.37
N TRP A 15 -1.17 -20.96 -1.72
CA TRP A 15 -1.19 -19.56 -2.09
C TRP A 15 -0.71 -19.39 -3.54
N SER A 16 -1.54 -18.77 -4.37
CA SER A 16 -1.18 -18.24 -5.66
C SER A 16 -1.61 -16.79 -5.74
N GLU A 17 -0.85 -15.99 -6.44
CA GLU A 17 -1.11 -14.57 -6.62
C GLU A 17 -2.52 -14.31 -7.15
N SER A 18 -2.94 -15.06 -8.17
CA SER A 18 -4.29 -14.98 -8.73
C SER A 18 -5.40 -15.24 -7.70
N LYS A 19 -5.20 -16.19 -6.77
CA LYS A 19 -6.19 -16.48 -5.72
C LYS A 19 -6.28 -15.36 -4.68
N VAL A 20 -5.17 -14.70 -4.37
CA VAL A 20 -5.16 -13.56 -3.44
C VAL A 20 -5.87 -12.36 -4.08
N ILE A 21 -5.54 -12.04 -5.30
CA ILE A 21 -6.19 -10.95 -6.04
C ILE A 21 -7.68 -11.23 -6.24
N ASP A 22 -8.07 -12.44 -6.64
CA ASP A 22 -9.46 -12.85 -6.74
C ASP A 22 -10.22 -12.69 -5.41
N ARG A 23 -9.58 -13.02 -4.29
CA ARG A 23 -10.18 -12.85 -2.96
C ARG A 23 -10.32 -11.36 -2.60
N ILE A 24 -9.30 -10.55 -2.88
CA ILE A 24 -9.32 -9.10 -2.68
C ILE A 24 -10.38 -8.46 -3.58
N VAL A 25 -10.43 -8.79 -4.84
CA VAL A 25 -11.40 -8.24 -5.81
C VAL A 25 -12.85 -8.64 -5.47
N LYS A 26 -13.08 -9.86 -4.99
CA LYS A 26 -14.41 -10.35 -4.62
C LYS A 26 -14.93 -9.79 -3.30
N SER A 27 -14.06 -9.36 -2.40
CA SER A 27 -14.44 -8.86 -1.07
C SER A 27 -14.73 -7.36 -1.02
N GLN A 28 -14.86 -6.67 -2.12
CA GLN A 28 -14.67 -5.25 -2.28
C GLN A 28 -15.82 -4.31 -1.96
N LYS A 29 -16.26 -4.26 -0.74
CA LYS A 29 -16.74 -2.97 -0.22
C LYS A 29 -16.00 -2.69 1.08
N TYR A 30 -14.89 -1.97 0.99
CA TYR A 30 -14.26 -1.45 2.19
C TYR A 30 -15.18 -0.40 2.82
N ASP A 31 -15.54 -0.63 4.06
CA ASP A 31 -16.08 0.42 4.91
C ASP A 31 -14.88 1.12 5.58
N ALA A 32 -14.57 2.33 5.13
CA ALA A 32 -13.41 3.09 5.61
C ALA A 32 -13.43 3.36 7.13
N HIS A 33 -14.62 3.38 7.74
CA HIS A 33 -14.74 3.51 9.20
C HIS A 33 -14.31 2.25 9.94
N ARG A 34 -14.40 1.07 9.30
CA ARG A 34 -14.14 -0.24 9.92
C ARG A 34 -12.87 -0.92 9.46
N THR A 35 -12.24 -0.43 8.36
CA THR A 35 -10.96 -0.99 7.91
C THR A 35 -9.91 -0.92 9.01
N SER A 36 -9.09 -1.94 9.10
CA SER A 36 -7.99 -2.06 10.06
C SER A 36 -6.65 -2.17 9.35
N VAL A 37 -5.57 -2.00 10.10
CA VAL A 37 -4.21 -2.22 9.56
C VAL A 37 -4.00 -3.67 9.09
N PHE A 38 -4.85 -4.61 9.50
CA PHE A 38 -4.81 -6.01 9.08
C PHE A 38 -5.45 -6.26 7.72
N ASP A 39 -6.20 -5.29 7.19
CA ASP A 39 -6.73 -5.30 5.83
C ASP A 39 -5.69 -4.82 4.79
N CYS A 40 -4.57 -4.27 5.27
CA CYS A 40 -3.44 -3.90 4.43
C CYS A 40 -2.61 -5.14 4.07
N THR A 41 -2.28 -5.31 2.81
CA THR A 41 -1.67 -6.54 2.29
C THR A 41 -0.44 -6.25 1.44
N LEU A 42 0.66 -6.99 1.68
CA LEU A 42 1.78 -7.03 0.76
C LEU A 42 1.42 -7.90 -0.44
N LEU A 43 1.56 -7.36 -1.64
CA LEU A 43 1.39 -8.07 -2.91
C LEU A 43 2.74 -8.22 -3.59
N GLU A 44 3.05 -9.43 -4.03
CA GLU A 44 4.21 -9.71 -4.86
C GLU A 44 3.83 -9.54 -6.33
N LEU A 45 4.66 -8.80 -7.07
CA LEU A 45 4.52 -8.60 -8.51
C LEU A 45 5.32 -9.67 -9.26
N ASP A 46 4.86 -10.01 -10.44
CA ASP A 46 5.63 -10.87 -11.35
C ASP A 46 7.00 -10.26 -11.61
N LYS A 47 8.03 -11.07 -11.42
CA LYS A 47 9.41 -10.70 -11.68
C LYS A 47 10.00 -11.59 -12.78
N HIS A 48 10.26 -10.99 -13.91
CA HIS A 48 10.94 -11.64 -15.05
C HIS A 48 12.42 -11.32 -14.97
N THR A 49 13.24 -12.36 -14.78
CA THR A 49 14.69 -12.25 -14.61
C THR A 49 15.42 -12.78 -15.86
N SER A 50 16.40 -12.01 -16.35
CA SER A 50 17.32 -12.42 -17.41
C SER A 50 18.74 -11.95 -17.10
N GLU A 51 19.69 -12.30 -17.93
CA GLU A 51 21.08 -11.80 -17.85
C GLU A 51 21.15 -10.27 -18.04
N LEU A 52 20.13 -9.66 -18.65
CA LEU A 52 20.03 -8.22 -18.88
C LEU A 52 19.35 -7.46 -17.73
N GLY A 53 18.90 -8.15 -16.67
CA GLY A 53 18.25 -7.56 -15.52
C GLY A 53 16.88 -8.14 -15.22
N ASN A 54 16.10 -7.39 -14.44
CA ASN A 54 14.76 -7.78 -13.98
C ASN A 54 13.70 -6.82 -14.52
N LEU A 55 12.52 -7.36 -14.78
CA LEU A 55 11.32 -6.62 -15.13
C LEU A 55 10.17 -7.05 -14.21
N SER A 56 9.44 -6.10 -13.65
CA SER A 56 8.18 -6.37 -12.94
C SER A 56 7.04 -5.58 -13.55
N VAL A 57 5.84 -6.16 -13.55
CA VAL A 57 4.66 -5.61 -14.22
C VAL A 57 3.59 -5.27 -13.19
N MET A 58 3.01 -4.07 -13.33
CA MET A 58 1.80 -3.66 -12.62
C MET A 58 0.69 -3.46 -13.64
N GLU A 59 -0.31 -4.31 -13.58
CA GLU A 59 -1.36 -4.39 -14.58
C GLU A 59 -2.74 -4.25 -13.95
N ASN A 60 -3.53 -3.35 -14.55
CA ASN A 60 -4.87 -3.00 -14.09
C ASN A 60 -5.76 -4.24 -13.98
N ARG A 61 -6.41 -4.46 -12.83
CA ARG A 61 -7.31 -5.60 -12.60
C ARG A 61 -6.67 -6.99 -12.74
N HIS A 62 -5.35 -7.06 -12.88
CA HIS A 62 -4.60 -8.30 -12.94
C HIS A 62 -3.69 -8.44 -11.72
N SER A 63 -2.56 -7.74 -11.69
CA SER A 63 -1.68 -7.70 -10.51
C SER A 63 -2.08 -6.63 -9.50
N ILE A 64 -2.81 -5.60 -9.94
CA ILE A 64 -3.35 -4.53 -9.09
C ILE A 64 -4.88 -4.71 -8.98
N PRO A 65 -5.45 -4.86 -7.76
CA PRO A 65 -6.84 -5.28 -7.57
C PRO A 65 -7.89 -4.16 -7.72
N PHE A 66 -7.52 -3.02 -8.29
CA PHE A 66 -8.42 -1.89 -8.57
C PHE A 66 -8.11 -1.26 -9.92
N ASP A 67 -9.01 -0.39 -10.41
CA ASP A 67 -8.78 0.43 -11.59
C ASP A 67 -7.81 1.55 -11.26
N ILE A 68 -6.66 1.57 -11.92
CA ILE A 68 -5.63 2.60 -11.72
C ILE A 68 -6.11 3.87 -12.42
N ARG A 69 -6.47 4.89 -11.63
CA ARG A 69 -6.92 6.20 -12.10
C ARG A 69 -5.82 7.24 -12.09
N ARG A 70 -4.83 7.05 -11.22
CA ARG A 70 -3.72 7.98 -11.04
C ARG A 70 -2.47 7.22 -10.63
N THR A 71 -1.32 7.65 -11.18
CA THR A 71 0.01 7.21 -10.76
C THR A 71 0.83 8.43 -10.41
N TYR A 72 1.54 8.38 -9.29
CA TYR A 72 2.50 9.42 -8.90
C TYR A 72 3.67 8.81 -8.13
N TYR A 73 4.75 9.55 -8.00
CA TYR A 73 5.95 9.08 -7.32
C TYR A 73 6.60 10.19 -6.52
N LEU A 74 7.23 9.79 -5.41
CA LEU A 74 7.99 10.63 -4.52
C LEU A 74 9.47 10.33 -4.72
N TYR A 75 10.28 11.34 -4.87
CA TYR A 75 11.73 11.23 -5.10
C TYR A 75 12.44 12.45 -4.52
N ASP A 76 13.76 12.37 -4.40
CA ASP A 76 14.61 13.43 -3.84
C ASP A 76 14.15 13.86 -2.42
N ILE A 77 13.73 12.90 -1.60
CA ILE A 77 13.30 13.17 -0.23
C ILE A 77 14.57 13.34 0.62
N PRO A 78 14.74 14.50 1.28
CA PRO A 78 15.88 14.74 2.16
C PRO A 78 15.91 13.74 3.32
N GLY A 79 17.13 13.40 3.78
CA GLY A 79 17.31 12.50 4.91
C GLY A 79 16.64 13.05 6.17
N GLY A 80 15.89 12.17 6.87
CA GLY A 80 15.14 12.52 8.08
C GLY A 80 13.74 13.10 7.84
N GLU A 81 13.38 13.41 6.60
CA GLU A 81 12.04 13.89 6.27
C GLU A 81 11.03 12.75 6.17
N SER A 82 9.77 13.09 6.44
CA SER A 82 8.62 12.19 6.32
C SER A 82 7.64 12.67 5.26
N ARG A 83 6.85 11.74 4.75
CA ARG A 83 5.75 11.99 3.83
C ARG A 83 4.49 11.27 4.31
N GLY A 84 3.33 11.59 3.73
CA GLY A 84 2.05 11.01 4.14
C GLY A 84 1.36 11.89 5.15
N ALA A 85 1.24 11.45 6.40
CA ALA A 85 0.48 12.09 7.48
C ALA A 85 -0.96 12.38 7.04
N HIS A 86 -1.65 11.35 6.51
CA HIS A 86 -3.06 11.45 6.10
C HIS A 86 -3.73 10.09 5.99
N ALA A 87 -5.04 10.11 5.89
CA ALA A 87 -5.87 8.98 5.49
C ALA A 87 -6.73 9.36 4.28
N HIS A 88 -7.31 8.37 3.62
CA HIS A 88 -8.27 8.55 2.53
C HIS A 88 -9.63 7.96 2.92
N LYS A 89 -10.70 8.62 2.51
CA LYS A 89 -12.07 8.14 2.76
C LYS A 89 -12.53 7.08 1.75
N LYS A 90 -12.05 7.15 0.50
CA LYS A 90 -12.49 6.29 -0.62
C LYS A 90 -11.32 5.63 -1.36
N LEU A 91 -10.21 6.33 -1.50
CA LEU A 91 -9.09 5.93 -2.35
C LEU A 91 -8.35 4.73 -1.77
N GLN A 92 -8.09 3.73 -2.63
CA GLN A 92 -7.15 2.65 -2.40
C GLN A 92 -5.79 3.02 -3.00
N GLN A 93 -4.72 2.56 -2.38
CA GLN A 93 -3.35 2.76 -2.88
C GLN A 93 -2.60 1.44 -2.94
N PHE A 94 -1.76 1.31 -3.95
CA PHE A 94 -0.67 0.34 -3.98
C PHE A 94 0.65 1.10 -4.02
N ILE A 95 1.50 0.87 -3.03
CA ILE A 95 2.76 1.60 -2.83
C ILE A 95 3.92 0.64 -2.97
N VAL A 96 4.91 0.99 -3.79
CA VAL A 96 6.10 0.18 -4.04
C VAL A 96 7.36 1.04 -4.05
N SER A 97 8.48 0.48 -3.56
CA SER A 97 9.80 1.09 -3.74
C SER A 97 10.40 0.62 -5.06
N VAL A 98 10.49 1.52 -6.03
CA VAL A 98 11.14 1.23 -7.32
C VAL A 98 12.65 1.51 -7.30
N GLY A 99 13.14 2.12 -6.23
CA GLY A 99 14.55 2.33 -5.93
C GLY A 99 14.75 2.67 -4.46
N GLY A 100 15.81 2.17 -3.85
CA GLY A 100 16.07 2.38 -2.43
C GLY A 100 15.06 1.71 -1.50
N SER A 101 14.86 2.29 -0.32
CA SER A 101 13.95 1.76 0.70
C SER A 101 13.31 2.87 1.52
N PHE A 102 12.15 2.57 2.10
CA PHE A 102 11.47 3.41 3.09
C PHE A 102 10.52 2.54 3.93
N ASP A 103 10.12 3.08 5.07
CA ASP A 103 9.13 2.46 5.95
C ASP A 103 7.77 3.12 5.77
N ILE A 104 6.70 2.32 5.83
CA ILE A 104 5.32 2.79 5.90
C ILE A 104 4.74 2.38 7.24
N THR A 105 4.41 3.35 8.08
CA THR A 105 3.68 3.13 9.32
C THR A 105 2.20 3.36 9.07
N LEU A 106 1.40 2.33 9.33
CA LEU A 106 -0.05 2.32 9.22
C LEU A 106 -0.68 2.43 10.60
N ASP A 107 -1.81 3.14 10.68
CA ASP A 107 -2.56 3.33 11.91
C ASP A 107 -4.06 3.29 11.59
N ASP A 108 -4.84 2.49 12.34
CA ASP A 108 -6.30 2.41 12.22
C ASP A 108 -7.03 3.09 13.39
N GLY A 109 -6.30 3.80 14.25
CA GLY A 109 -6.81 4.43 15.46
C GLY A 109 -6.77 3.53 16.71
N LEU A 110 -6.55 2.21 16.53
CA LEU A 110 -6.41 1.22 17.60
C LEU A 110 -5.09 0.47 17.53
N ASN A 111 -4.66 0.14 16.33
CA ASN A 111 -3.46 -0.65 16.05
C ASN A 111 -2.53 0.08 15.10
N LYS A 112 -1.24 -0.21 15.22
CA LYS A 112 -0.21 0.28 14.30
C LYS A 112 0.58 -0.90 13.72
N ARG A 113 0.95 -0.78 12.44
CA ARG A 113 1.86 -1.72 11.78
C ARG A 113 2.84 -0.96 10.91
N THR A 114 4.08 -1.42 10.86
CA THR A 114 5.11 -0.84 9.99
C THR A 114 5.61 -1.88 9.01
N PHE A 115 5.74 -1.46 7.75
CA PHE A 115 6.29 -2.26 6.65
C PHE A 115 7.49 -1.55 6.06
N THR A 116 8.58 -2.28 5.82
CA THR A 116 9.72 -1.77 5.06
C THR A 116 9.57 -2.22 3.61
N LEU A 117 9.51 -1.26 2.68
CA LEU A 117 9.54 -1.51 1.24
C LEU A 117 10.95 -1.23 0.72
N SER A 118 11.60 -2.26 0.17
CA SER A 118 13.00 -2.21 -0.26
C SER A 118 13.29 -2.93 -1.58
N ARG A 119 12.25 -3.40 -2.27
CA ARG A 119 12.38 -4.13 -3.53
C ARG A 119 11.25 -3.74 -4.50
N PRO A 120 11.52 -3.64 -5.80
CA PRO A 120 10.52 -3.19 -6.78
C PRO A 120 9.49 -4.26 -7.17
N TYR A 121 9.63 -5.49 -6.71
CA TYR A 121 8.74 -6.59 -7.07
C TYR A 121 7.70 -6.94 -5.99
N TYR A 122 7.59 -6.16 -4.93
CA TYR A 122 6.46 -6.23 -4.01
C TYR A 122 6.07 -4.84 -3.51
N GLY A 123 4.81 -4.66 -3.21
CA GLY A 123 4.28 -3.42 -2.68
C GLY A 123 3.16 -3.66 -1.67
N LEU A 124 2.73 -2.58 -1.05
CA LEU A 124 1.72 -2.57 -0.01
C LEU A 124 0.40 -2.03 -0.56
N LEU A 125 -0.64 -2.86 -0.50
CA LEU A 125 -2.02 -2.45 -0.76
C LEU A 125 -2.59 -1.85 0.51
N ILE A 126 -3.09 -0.62 0.42
CA ILE A 126 -3.71 0.11 1.53
C ILE A 126 -5.15 0.45 1.14
N PRO A 127 -6.15 -0.13 1.83
CA PRO A 127 -7.55 0.24 1.64
C PRO A 127 -7.85 1.64 2.20
N PRO A 128 -9.04 2.23 1.89
CA PRO A 128 -9.45 3.49 2.49
C PRO A 128 -9.61 3.36 4.01
N GLY A 129 -9.54 4.49 4.71
CA GLY A 129 -9.73 4.54 6.16
C GLY A 129 -8.49 4.20 7.00
N ILE A 130 -7.31 4.11 6.40
CA ILE A 130 -6.04 3.85 7.09
C ILE A 130 -5.16 5.10 7.04
N TRP A 131 -4.74 5.58 8.21
CA TRP A 131 -3.72 6.61 8.31
C TRP A 131 -2.35 6.04 7.95
N ARG A 132 -1.52 6.79 7.22
CA ARG A 132 -0.17 6.38 6.86
C ARG A 132 0.83 7.50 6.97
N ASP A 133 2.01 7.11 7.41
CA ASP A 133 3.23 7.89 7.39
C ASP A 133 4.32 7.10 6.66
N LEU A 134 5.07 7.78 5.80
CA LEU A 134 6.22 7.24 5.10
C LEU A 134 7.47 7.91 5.67
N VAL A 135 8.38 7.10 6.18
CA VAL A 135 9.56 7.56 6.92
C VAL A 135 10.81 6.75 6.53
N ASN A 136 11.95 7.14 7.05
CA ASN A 136 13.21 6.39 6.89
C ASN A 136 13.60 6.14 5.42
N PHE A 137 13.43 7.14 4.59
CA PHE A 137 13.85 7.06 3.18
C PHE A 137 15.36 6.92 3.07
N SER A 138 15.83 5.88 2.37
CA SER A 138 17.25 5.79 2.00
C SER A 138 17.61 6.84 0.95
N ALA A 139 18.89 7.15 0.83
CA ALA A 139 19.37 8.07 -0.21
C ALA A 139 18.94 7.59 -1.59
N GLY A 140 18.34 8.48 -2.39
CA GLY A 140 17.83 8.18 -3.74
C GLY A 140 16.61 7.25 -3.79
N ALA A 141 15.92 7.04 -2.66
CA ALA A 141 14.70 6.25 -2.66
C ALA A 141 13.62 6.87 -3.55
N THR A 142 12.92 6.01 -4.28
CA THR A 142 11.78 6.40 -5.13
C THR A 142 10.56 5.57 -4.76
N CYS A 143 9.53 6.26 -4.28
CA CYS A 143 8.25 5.68 -3.90
C CYS A 143 7.25 5.87 -5.03
N LEU A 144 6.82 4.79 -5.68
CA LEU A 144 5.77 4.80 -6.70
C LEU A 144 4.43 4.46 -6.05
N VAL A 145 3.40 5.23 -6.37
CA VAL A 145 2.04 5.05 -5.86
C VAL A 145 1.05 4.93 -7.00
N LEU A 146 0.30 3.84 -7.01
CA LEU A 146 -0.88 3.65 -7.85
C LEU A 146 -2.12 3.92 -7.00
N ALA A 147 -3.06 4.69 -7.54
CA ALA A 147 -4.25 5.15 -6.83
C ALA A 147 -5.53 4.81 -7.61
N SER A 148 -6.55 4.36 -6.89
CA SER A 148 -7.84 3.97 -7.46
C SER A 148 -8.73 5.14 -7.87
N GLU A 149 -8.40 6.35 -7.43
CA GLU A 149 -9.19 7.56 -7.68
C GLU A 149 -8.33 8.67 -8.28
N HIS A 150 -8.96 9.58 -9.01
CA HIS A 150 -8.35 10.86 -9.36
C HIS A 150 -8.07 11.69 -8.10
N TYR A 151 -7.25 12.72 -8.24
CA TYR A 151 -6.99 13.62 -7.11
C TYR A 151 -8.29 14.33 -6.70
N ASP A 152 -8.64 14.17 -5.43
CA ASP A 152 -9.75 14.84 -4.78
C ASP A 152 -9.29 15.26 -3.38
N ALA A 153 -9.22 16.58 -3.14
CA ALA A 153 -8.79 17.12 -1.85
C ALA A 153 -9.74 16.73 -0.71
N ASP A 154 -11.03 16.57 -1.01
CA ASP A 154 -12.06 16.22 -0.02
C ASP A 154 -12.01 14.75 0.41
N ASP A 155 -11.30 13.90 -0.33
CA ASP A 155 -11.04 12.52 0.04
C ASP A 155 -9.98 12.39 1.15
N TYR A 156 -9.14 13.42 1.35
CA TYR A 156 -8.07 13.40 2.35
C TYR A 156 -8.56 13.79 3.73
N ILE A 157 -8.08 13.08 4.74
CA ILE A 157 -8.12 13.46 6.15
C ILE A 157 -6.68 13.74 6.58
N ARG A 158 -6.34 15.01 6.83
CA ARG A 158 -4.97 15.48 7.09
C ARG A 158 -4.72 15.85 8.56
N ASN A 159 -5.76 15.87 9.37
CA ASN A 159 -5.68 16.09 10.81
C ASN A 159 -5.96 14.77 11.53
N TYR A 160 -5.07 14.38 12.45
CA TYR A 160 -5.18 13.09 13.13
C TYR A 160 -6.38 13.02 14.07
N ASP A 161 -6.74 14.11 14.76
CA ASP A 161 -7.91 14.13 15.63
C ASP A 161 -9.22 14.01 14.82
N GLU A 162 -9.28 14.61 13.63
CA GLU A 162 -10.37 14.41 12.68
C GLU A 162 -10.42 12.97 12.17
N TYR A 163 -9.26 12.36 11.94
CA TYR A 163 -9.16 10.97 11.57
C TYR A 163 -9.71 10.04 12.65
N VAL A 164 -9.35 10.24 13.91
CA VAL A 164 -9.88 9.45 15.04
C VAL A 164 -11.39 9.61 15.15
N LYS A 165 -11.92 10.83 15.01
CA LYS A 165 -13.38 11.08 14.97
C LYS A 165 -14.04 10.34 13.80
N PHE A 166 -13.43 10.37 12.62
CA PHE A 166 -13.91 9.65 11.45
C PHE A 166 -13.97 8.13 11.70
N LYS A 167 -12.95 7.54 12.32
CA LYS A 167 -12.92 6.11 12.65
C LYS A 167 -13.94 5.72 13.71
N THR A 168 -14.26 6.61 14.64
CA THR A 168 -15.19 6.35 15.75
C THR A 168 -16.62 6.77 15.46
N SER A 169 -16.87 7.54 14.38
CA SER A 169 -18.24 7.87 13.95
C SER A 169 -18.88 6.61 13.36
N ILE A 170 -19.72 5.97 14.17
CA ILE A 170 -20.61 4.89 13.73
C ILE A 170 -21.82 5.57 13.06
N VAL A 171 -21.97 5.39 11.78
CA VAL A 171 -23.19 5.74 11.07
C VAL A 171 -24.18 4.57 11.17
#